data_fe094bd80b7d726f4d8ac5411f9c6de5
#
_entry.id   fe094bd80b7d726f4d8ac5411f9c6de5
#
_cell.length_a   1.000
_cell.length_b   1.000
_cell.length_c   1.000
_cell.angle_alpha   90.00
_cell.angle_beta   90.00
_cell.angle_gamma   90.00
#
_symmetry.space_group_name_H-M   'P 1'
#
loop_
_entity.id
_entity.type
_entity.pdbx_description
1 polymer ?
#
loop_
_entity_poly.entity_id
_entity_poly.type
_entity_poly.pdbx_seq_one_letter_code
_entity_poly.pdbx_strand_id
1 'polypeptide(L)'
;YGTQFGLPFTNTPFAVGSIFIIDPLYTLPLLLGLGYYLLNKPRGMAINAAALVVSSAYMLWSVAAQQHVSSVAQRSLDQQQLSYQQMLVTPAPLTTLLWRIVVITEQGYAEGFYSLLDDTTQINFTHVARDHSLKQQYAQLKPVQQLQWFSRGFYTLQQQGDTLLLTDLR
;
A
#
# COMPACT_ATOMS: atom_id res chain seq x y z
N TYR A 1 7.24 -1.40 1.67
CA TYR A 1 8.27 -1.77 2.65
C TYR A 1 7.80 -3.05 3.34
N GLY A 2 8.69 -3.75 4.05
CA GLY A 2 8.33 -4.96 4.78
C GLY A 2 9.47 -5.38 5.69
N THR A 3 9.16 -6.24 6.68
CA THR A 3 10.15 -6.76 7.63
C THR A 3 10.55 -8.17 7.22
N GLN A 4 11.83 -8.45 7.18
CA GLN A 4 12.39 -9.77 6.82
C GLN A 4 12.42 -10.69 8.04
N PHE A 5 11.25 -11.09 8.54
CA PHE A 5 11.16 -11.99 9.71
C PHE A 5 11.74 -13.39 9.47
N GLY A 6 11.92 -13.79 8.21
CA GLY A 6 12.36 -15.14 7.84
C GLY A 6 13.88 -15.31 7.75
N LEU A 7 14.69 -14.29 8.04
CA LEU A 7 16.15 -14.43 8.05
C LEU A 7 16.61 -15.44 9.11
N PRO A 8 17.59 -16.31 8.82
CA PRO A 8 18.36 -16.44 7.57
C PRO A 8 17.74 -17.35 6.50
N PHE A 9 16.52 -17.88 6.71
CA PHE A 9 15.92 -18.90 5.84
C PHE A 9 15.29 -18.31 4.56
N THR A 10 14.82 -17.07 4.61
CA THR A 10 14.27 -16.36 3.44
C THR A 10 14.51 -14.86 3.53
N ASN A 11 14.78 -14.23 2.40
CA ASN A 11 14.96 -12.79 2.27
C ASN A 11 13.64 -12.07 1.90
N THR A 12 12.49 -12.78 1.89
CA THR A 12 11.21 -12.20 1.48
C THR A 12 10.70 -11.24 2.56
N PRO A 13 10.53 -9.94 2.28
CA PRO A 13 9.99 -9.00 3.24
C PRO A 13 8.48 -9.22 3.39
N PHE A 14 7.99 -9.25 4.61
CA PHE A 14 6.59 -9.37 4.95
C PHE A 14 6.00 -7.99 5.30
N ALA A 15 4.87 -7.64 4.69
CA ALA A 15 4.13 -6.43 5.01
C ALA A 15 2.65 -6.62 4.70
N VAL A 16 1.76 -6.15 5.57
CA VAL A 16 0.31 -6.12 5.34
C VAL A 16 -0.07 -4.92 4.48
N GLY A 17 0.51 -3.75 4.77
CA GLY A 17 0.29 -2.52 3.97
C GLY A 17 -1.12 -1.93 4.09
N SER A 18 -1.83 -2.22 5.20
CA SER A 18 -3.20 -1.76 5.42
C SER A 18 -3.30 -0.37 6.05
N ILE A 19 -2.18 0.17 6.52
CA ILE A 19 -2.11 1.47 7.18
C ILE A 19 -0.93 2.28 6.62
N PHE A 20 -1.08 3.59 6.54
CA PHE A 20 0.03 4.47 6.18
C PHE A 20 1.04 4.59 7.33
N ILE A 21 2.32 4.78 7.01
CA ILE A 21 3.43 4.78 8.01
C ILE A 21 3.19 5.82 9.11
N ILE A 22 2.66 6.99 8.75
CA ILE A 22 2.31 8.06 9.68
C ILE A 22 0.81 8.29 9.60
N ASP A 23 0.04 7.42 10.28
CA ASP A 23 -1.41 7.58 10.35
C ASP A 23 -1.78 8.27 11.68
N PRO A 24 -2.38 9.47 11.63
CA PRO A 24 -2.74 10.21 12.83
C PRO A 24 -3.74 9.49 13.73
N LEU A 25 -4.72 8.78 13.13
CA LEU A 25 -5.76 8.09 13.88
C LEU A 25 -5.22 6.88 14.66
N TYR A 26 -4.11 6.30 14.20
CA TYR A 26 -3.37 5.28 14.95
C TYR A 26 -2.45 5.91 16.00
N THR A 27 -1.69 6.94 15.60
CA THR A 27 -0.55 7.45 16.38
C THR A 27 -1.00 8.39 17.50
N LEU A 28 -1.99 9.27 17.24
CA LEU A 28 -2.43 10.26 18.24
C LEU A 28 -2.99 9.66 19.51
N PRO A 29 -3.88 8.64 19.48
CA PRO A 29 -4.36 8.01 20.70
C PRO A 29 -3.22 7.45 21.54
N LEU A 30 -2.21 6.80 20.92
CA LEU A 30 -1.05 6.24 21.62
C LEU A 30 -0.22 7.35 22.29
N LEU A 31 0.07 8.44 21.59
CA LEU A 31 0.82 9.56 22.11
C LEU A 31 0.10 10.24 23.26
N LEU A 32 -1.20 10.48 23.12
CA LEU A 32 -2.02 11.12 24.14
C LEU A 32 -2.17 10.22 25.38
N GLY A 33 -2.41 8.92 25.16
CA GLY A 33 -2.51 7.93 26.25
C GLY A 33 -1.23 7.82 27.06
N LEU A 34 -0.09 7.71 26.35
CA LEU A 34 1.23 7.64 26.98
C LEU A 34 1.57 8.95 27.71
N GLY A 35 1.36 10.11 27.05
CA GLY A 35 1.61 11.42 27.65
C GLY A 35 0.80 11.63 28.92
N TYR A 36 -0.48 11.30 28.89
CA TYR A 36 -1.34 11.39 30.07
C TYR A 36 -0.89 10.46 31.19
N TYR A 37 -0.49 9.22 30.87
CA TYR A 37 0.06 8.29 31.84
C TYR A 37 1.33 8.83 32.52
N LEU A 38 2.25 9.40 31.75
CA LEU A 38 3.50 9.94 32.30
C LEU A 38 3.27 11.10 33.27
N LEU A 39 2.24 11.92 33.01
CA LEU A 39 1.91 13.08 33.84
C LEU A 39 1.07 12.73 35.07
N ASN A 40 0.27 11.65 35.05
CA ASN A 40 -0.76 11.36 36.03
C ASN A 40 -0.70 9.91 36.60
N LYS A 41 0.49 9.40 36.88
CA LYS A 41 0.67 8.07 37.51
C LYS A 41 -0.01 8.02 38.90
N PRO A 42 -0.72 6.94 39.25
CA PRO A 42 -1.09 5.73 38.50
C PRO A 42 -2.41 5.83 37.73
N ARG A 43 -3.18 6.93 37.90
CA ARG A 43 -4.51 7.11 37.29
C ARG A 43 -4.48 7.09 35.75
N GLY A 44 -3.34 7.44 35.16
CA GLY A 44 -3.16 7.42 33.71
C GLY A 44 -3.12 6.03 33.08
N MET A 45 -2.98 4.96 33.85
CA MET A 45 -2.88 3.60 33.33
C MET A 45 -4.13 3.16 32.56
N ALA A 46 -5.32 3.46 33.05
CA ALA A 46 -6.58 3.11 32.41
C ALA A 46 -6.75 3.87 31.07
N ILE A 47 -6.36 5.15 31.04
CA ILE A 47 -6.43 5.97 29.80
C ILE A 47 -5.42 5.46 28.78
N ASN A 48 -4.22 5.14 29.19
CA ASN A 48 -3.22 4.55 28.29
C ASN A 48 -3.67 3.19 27.74
N ALA A 49 -4.28 2.34 28.56
CA ALA A 49 -4.86 1.07 28.15
C ALA A 49 -6.01 1.28 27.14
N ALA A 50 -6.90 2.25 27.40
CA ALA A 50 -7.98 2.60 26.47
C ALA A 50 -7.42 3.11 25.11
N ALA A 51 -6.40 3.96 25.15
CA ALA A 51 -5.72 4.45 23.94
C ALA A 51 -5.10 3.31 23.12
N LEU A 52 -4.50 2.34 23.80
CA LEU A 52 -3.95 1.15 23.14
C LEU A 52 -5.05 0.30 22.50
N VAL A 53 -6.18 0.10 23.17
CA VAL A 53 -7.34 -0.61 22.62
C VAL A 53 -7.90 0.11 21.40
N VAL A 54 -8.06 1.43 21.45
CA VAL A 54 -8.55 2.23 20.31
C VAL A 54 -7.63 2.10 19.11
N SER A 55 -6.31 2.25 19.31
CA SER A 55 -5.34 2.13 18.21
C SER A 55 -5.28 0.70 17.65
N SER A 56 -5.41 -0.32 18.51
CA SER A 56 -5.47 -1.72 18.05
C SER A 56 -6.75 -2.00 17.26
N ALA A 57 -7.89 -1.49 17.69
CA ALA A 57 -9.16 -1.59 16.98
C ALA A 57 -9.09 -0.90 15.62
N TYR A 58 -8.45 0.27 15.55
CA TYR A 58 -8.22 0.97 14.27
C TYR A 58 -7.32 0.18 13.31
N MET A 59 -6.30 -0.51 13.83
CA MET A 59 -5.47 -1.40 13.01
C MET A 59 -6.27 -2.58 12.44
N LEU A 60 -7.14 -3.21 13.23
CA LEU A 60 -8.05 -4.26 12.75
C LEU A 60 -9.02 -3.72 11.70
N TRP A 61 -9.57 -2.53 11.93
CA TRP A 61 -10.38 -1.82 10.95
C TRP A 61 -9.63 -1.63 9.62
N SER A 62 -8.37 -1.17 9.65
CA SER A 62 -7.58 -0.92 8.44
C SER A 62 -7.40 -2.18 7.59
N VAL A 63 -7.19 -3.34 8.23
CA VAL A 63 -7.10 -4.63 7.55
C VAL A 63 -8.45 -5.02 6.93
N ALA A 64 -9.54 -4.88 7.66
CA ALA A 64 -10.89 -5.15 7.15
C ALA A 64 -11.25 -4.25 5.97
N ALA A 65 -10.92 -2.95 6.06
CA ALA A 65 -11.09 -1.97 4.99
C ALA A 65 -10.28 -2.35 3.74
N GLN A 66 -9.02 -2.75 3.90
CA GLN A 66 -8.19 -3.22 2.79
C GLN A 66 -8.79 -4.45 2.09
N GLN A 67 -9.30 -5.41 2.84
CA GLN A 67 -9.96 -6.59 2.28
C GLN A 67 -11.23 -6.23 1.53
N HIS A 68 -12.05 -5.33 2.08
CA HIS A 68 -13.24 -4.83 1.42
C HIS A 68 -12.90 -4.16 0.08
N VAL A 69 -11.96 -3.20 0.10
CA VAL A 69 -11.52 -2.49 -1.12
C VAL A 69 -10.91 -3.46 -2.15
N SER A 70 -10.14 -4.45 -1.70
CA SER A 70 -9.59 -5.48 -2.59
C SER A 70 -10.70 -6.26 -3.29
N SER A 71 -11.78 -6.60 -2.58
CA SER A 71 -12.94 -7.29 -3.15
C SER A 71 -13.72 -6.41 -4.14
N VAL A 72 -13.84 -5.10 -3.86
CA VAL A 72 -14.46 -4.13 -4.78
C VAL A 72 -13.60 -3.98 -6.03
N ALA A 73 -12.28 -3.86 -5.87
CA ALA A 73 -11.34 -3.74 -6.98
C ALA A 73 -11.39 -4.97 -7.89
N GLN A 74 -11.38 -6.18 -7.34
CA GLN A 74 -11.49 -7.42 -8.11
C GLN A 74 -12.78 -7.45 -8.94
N ARG A 75 -13.93 -7.18 -8.31
CA ARG A 75 -15.22 -7.15 -9.04
C ARG A 75 -15.22 -6.10 -10.15
N SER A 76 -14.65 -4.93 -9.92
CA SER A 76 -14.57 -3.86 -10.91
C SER A 76 -13.66 -4.24 -12.09
N LEU A 77 -12.54 -4.93 -11.84
CA LEU A 77 -11.64 -5.45 -12.86
C LEU A 77 -12.31 -6.55 -13.69
N ASP A 78 -13.04 -7.47 -13.05
CA ASP A 78 -13.77 -8.54 -13.72
C ASP A 78 -14.87 -7.97 -14.63
N GLN A 79 -15.63 -6.97 -14.17
CA GLN A 79 -16.66 -6.28 -14.97
C GLN A 79 -16.08 -5.57 -16.20
N GLN A 80 -14.87 -5.02 -16.07
CA GLN A 80 -14.14 -4.35 -17.16
C GLN A 80 -13.35 -5.34 -18.04
N GLN A 81 -13.41 -6.63 -17.73
CA GLN A 81 -12.66 -7.70 -18.42
C GLN A 81 -11.14 -7.42 -18.46
N LEU A 82 -10.63 -6.79 -17.42
CA LEU A 82 -9.24 -6.37 -17.32
C LEU A 82 -8.40 -7.47 -16.68
N SER A 83 -7.64 -8.19 -17.52
CA SER A 83 -6.70 -9.20 -17.04
C SER A 83 -5.49 -8.55 -16.38
N TYR A 84 -5.13 -9.01 -15.19
CA TYR A 84 -3.99 -8.50 -14.44
C TYR A 84 -3.13 -9.63 -13.88
N GLN A 85 -1.85 -9.37 -13.71
CA GLN A 85 -0.87 -10.30 -13.13
C GLN A 85 -0.72 -10.10 -11.61
N GLN A 86 -0.78 -8.86 -11.17
CA GLN A 86 -0.61 -8.46 -9.77
C GLN A 86 -1.50 -7.26 -9.46
N MET A 87 -2.02 -7.23 -8.24
CA MET A 87 -2.80 -6.12 -7.71
C MET A 87 -2.23 -5.67 -6.38
N LEU A 88 -2.10 -4.37 -6.19
CA LEU A 88 -1.69 -3.72 -4.96
C LEU A 88 -2.79 -2.76 -4.51
N VAL A 89 -3.23 -2.90 -3.27
CA VAL A 89 -4.21 -2.02 -2.64
C VAL A 89 -3.55 -1.39 -1.42
N THR A 90 -3.39 -0.06 -1.46
CA THR A 90 -2.73 0.71 -0.40
C THR A 90 -3.60 1.88 0.02
N PRO A 91 -3.61 2.25 1.32
CA PRO A 91 -4.31 3.44 1.76
C PRO A 91 -3.60 4.70 1.24
N ALA A 92 -4.37 5.75 0.98
CA ALA A 92 -3.81 7.07 0.71
C ALA A 92 -3.09 7.63 1.95
N PRO A 93 -2.17 8.57 1.80
CA PRO A 93 -1.50 9.18 2.93
C PRO A 93 -2.47 9.71 3.99
N LEU A 94 -2.18 9.42 5.26
CA LEU A 94 -2.87 9.92 6.46
C LEU A 94 -4.33 9.46 6.64
N THR A 95 -4.83 8.50 5.85
CA THR A 95 -6.22 8.04 5.95
C THR A 95 -6.38 6.58 5.54
N THR A 96 -7.37 5.88 6.12
CA THR A 96 -7.85 4.57 5.67
C THR A 96 -9.21 4.66 4.97
N LEU A 97 -9.66 5.86 4.59
CA LEU A 97 -10.92 6.07 3.88
C LEU A 97 -10.72 6.07 2.37
N LEU A 98 -9.62 6.61 1.87
CA LEU A 98 -9.27 6.64 0.45
C LEU A 98 -8.17 5.61 0.17
N TRP A 99 -8.36 4.84 -0.88
CA TRP A 99 -7.47 3.74 -1.27
C TRP A 99 -7.01 3.91 -2.70
N ARG A 100 -5.75 3.64 -2.93
CA ARG A 100 -5.12 3.58 -4.24
C ARG A 100 -4.96 2.13 -4.64
N ILE A 101 -5.42 1.79 -5.84
CA ILE A 101 -5.31 0.45 -6.43
C ILE A 101 -4.39 0.54 -7.64
N VAL A 102 -3.35 -0.26 -7.66
CA VAL A 102 -2.44 -0.39 -8.80
C VAL A 102 -2.45 -1.83 -9.26
N VAL A 103 -2.73 -2.05 -10.53
CA VAL A 103 -2.73 -3.37 -11.15
C VAL A 103 -1.70 -3.44 -12.28
N ILE A 104 -0.93 -4.50 -12.32
CA ILE A 104 0.03 -4.79 -13.38
C ILE A 104 -0.67 -5.64 -14.42
N THR A 105 -0.72 -5.14 -15.65
CA THR A 105 -1.29 -5.83 -16.81
C THR A 105 -0.21 -6.28 -17.79
N GLU A 106 -0.57 -7.04 -18.80
CA GLU A 106 0.37 -7.43 -19.86
C GLU A 106 0.87 -6.23 -20.66
N GLN A 107 0.05 -5.20 -20.84
CA GLN A 107 0.37 -4.03 -21.66
C GLN A 107 0.92 -2.85 -20.87
N GLY A 108 0.92 -2.93 -19.52
CA GLY A 108 1.37 -1.82 -18.71
C GLY A 108 0.96 -1.93 -17.25
N TYR A 109 0.41 -0.88 -16.72
CA TYR A 109 -0.27 -0.87 -15.43
C TYR A 109 -1.53 0.01 -15.50
N ALA A 110 -2.45 -0.27 -14.61
CA ALA A 110 -3.63 0.58 -14.43
C ALA A 110 -3.71 1.03 -12.97
N GLU A 111 -4.17 2.24 -12.78
CA GLU A 111 -4.31 2.88 -11.49
C GLU A 111 -5.74 3.37 -11.29
N GLY A 112 -6.29 3.11 -10.12
CA GLY A 112 -7.60 3.58 -9.73
C GLY A 112 -7.63 3.99 -8.26
N PHE A 113 -8.62 4.80 -7.90
CA PHE A 113 -8.87 5.23 -6.52
C PHE A 113 -10.28 4.83 -6.12
N TYR A 114 -10.43 4.48 -4.85
CA TYR A 114 -11.70 4.15 -4.25
C TYR A 114 -11.79 4.73 -2.84
N SER A 115 -12.89 5.42 -2.57
CA SER A 115 -13.20 5.89 -1.22
C SER A 115 -14.24 4.97 -0.57
N LEU A 116 -14.07 4.66 0.71
CA LEU A 116 -15.08 3.94 1.50
C LEU A 116 -16.37 4.75 1.67
N LEU A 117 -16.34 6.04 1.32
CA LEU A 117 -17.50 6.94 1.36
C LEU A 117 -18.19 7.06 -0.01
N ASP A 118 -17.68 6.37 -1.04
CA ASP A 118 -18.29 6.39 -2.36
C ASP A 118 -19.56 5.54 -2.38
N ASP A 119 -20.62 6.08 -2.99
CA ASP A 119 -21.89 5.38 -3.19
C ASP A 119 -21.81 4.30 -4.29
N THR A 120 -20.72 4.32 -5.08
CA THR A 120 -20.53 3.37 -6.20
C THR A 120 -19.45 2.34 -5.85
N THR A 121 -19.66 1.12 -6.31
CA THR A 121 -18.66 0.04 -6.21
C THR A 121 -17.83 -0.10 -7.48
N GLN A 122 -17.91 0.85 -8.40
CA GLN A 122 -17.19 0.84 -9.67
C GLN A 122 -15.96 1.74 -9.57
N ILE A 123 -14.79 1.15 -9.87
CA ILE A 123 -13.51 1.87 -9.88
C ILE A 123 -13.12 2.18 -11.32
N ASN A 124 -12.87 3.45 -11.61
CA ASN A 124 -12.34 3.87 -12.90
C ASN A 124 -10.83 3.69 -12.91
N PHE A 125 -10.33 2.85 -13.81
CA PHE A 125 -8.90 2.60 -13.96
C PHE A 125 -8.33 3.44 -15.10
N THR A 126 -7.28 4.21 -14.79
CA THR A 126 -6.47 4.91 -15.78
C THR A 126 -5.34 4.00 -16.22
N HIS A 127 -5.28 3.71 -17.51
CA HIS A 127 -4.27 2.83 -18.10
C HIS A 127 -3.02 3.62 -18.49
N VAL A 128 -1.86 3.09 -18.10
CA VAL A 128 -0.56 3.62 -18.50
C VAL A 128 0.22 2.51 -19.19
N ALA A 129 0.51 2.71 -20.46
CA ALA A 129 1.30 1.75 -21.23
C ALA A 129 2.73 1.69 -20.70
N ARG A 130 3.31 0.49 -20.67
CA ARG A 130 4.73 0.26 -20.36
C ARG A 130 5.48 -0.13 -21.63
N ASP A 131 6.66 0.41 -21.78
CA ASP A 131 7.57 -0.06 -22.81
C ASP A 131 8.28 -1.34 -22.33
N HIS A 132 7.83 -2.49 -22.83
CA HIS A 132 8.41 -3.79 -22.52
C HIS A 132 9.83 -3.94 -23.06
N SER A 133 10.18 -3.21 -24.15
CA SER A 133 11.52 -3.23 -24.73
C SER A 133 12.55 -2.67 -23.75
N LEU A 134 12.22 -1.58 -23.06
CA LEU A 134 13.07 -0.99 -22.02
C LEU A 134 13.32 -1.96 -20.87
N LYS A 135 12.27 -2.70 -20.45
CA LYS A 135 12.42 -3.68 -19.38
C LYS A 135 13.38 -4.79 -19.75
N GLN A 136 13.31 -5.31 -20.98
CA GLN A 136 14.22 -6.33 -21.48
C GLN A 136 15.64 -5.79 -21.68
N GLN A 137 15.76 -4.62 -22.29
CA GLN A 137 17.04 -3.98 -22.58
C GLN A 137 17.83 -3.66 -21.31
N TYR A 138 17.16 -3.17 -20.25
CA TYR A 138 17.81 -2.73 -19.02
C TYR A 138 17.70 -3.73 -17.85
N ALA A 139 17.19 -4.95 -18.07
CA ALA A 139 16.99 -5.96 -17.03
C ALA A 139 18.27 -6.34 -16.26
N GLN A 140 19.43 -6.22 -16.90
CA GLN A 140 20.73 -6.58 -16.30
C GLN A 140 21.35 -5.45 -15.46
N LEU A 141 20.78 -4.25 -15.49
CA LEU A 141 21.29 -3.14 -14.69
C LEU A 141 20.97 -3.36 -13.21
N LYS A 142 22.00 -3.27 -12.35
CA LYS A 142 21.84 -3.42 -10.89
C LYS A 142 20.72 -2.56 -10.29
N PRO A 143 20.56 -1.26 -10.64
CA PRO A 143 19.46 -0.45 -10.12
C PRO A 143 18.08 -1.01 -10.50
N VAL A 144 17.91 -1.53 -11.71
CA VAL A 144 16.65 -2.13 -12.18
C VAL A 144 16.34 -3.42 -11.40
N GLN A 145 17.33 -4.28 -11.21
CA GLN A 145 17.20 -5.52 -10.42
C GLN A 145 16.85 -5.20 -8.96
N GLN A 146 17.52 -4.22 -8.37
CA GLN A 146 17.22 -3.78 -6.99
C GLN A 146 15.80 -3.24 -6.88
N LEU A 147 15.36 -2.39 -7.83
CA LEU A 147 14.01 -1.85 -7.83
C LEU A 147 12.98 -2.95 -8.07
N GLN A 148 13.23 -3.89 -8.97
CA GLN A 148 12.35 -5.02 -9.22
C GLN A 148 12.15 -5.89 -7.96
N TRP A 149 13.25 -6.21 -7.27
CA TRP A 149 13.19 -6.95 -6.02
C TRP A 149 12.46 -6.16 -4.93
N PHE A 150 12.86 -4.90 -4.74
CA PHE A 150 12.31 -4.03 -3.70
C PHE A 150 10.81 -3.74 -3.92
N SER A 151 10.41 -3.40 -5.15
CA SER A 151 9.03 -3.10 -5.51
C SER A 151 8.15 -4.33 -5.72
N ARG A 152 8.72 -5.54 -5.69
CA ARG A 152 8.02 -6.80 -6.04
C ARG A 152 7.37 -6.76 -7.42
N GLY A 153 8.00 -6.06 -8.37
CA GLY A 153 7.48 -5.91 -9.73
C GLY A 153 6.57 -4.70 -9.96
N PHE A 154 6.19 -3.96 -8.91
CA PHE A 154 5.43 -2.71 -9.04
C PHE A 154 6.36 -1.54 -9.35
N TYR A 155 6.91 -1.50 -10.55
CA TYR A 155 7.77 -0.42 -11.03
C TYR A 155 7.54 -0.17 -12.52
N THR A 156 7.91 1.01 -13.00
CA THR A 156 7.93 1.34 -14.41
C THR A 156 9.26 1.94 -14.83
N LEU A 157 9.60 1.75 -16.10
CA LEU A 157 10.75 2.34 -16.76
C LEU A 157 10.23 3.27 -17.85
N GLN A 158 10.74 4.49 -17.88
CA GLN A 158 10.44 5.48 -18.93
C GLN A 158 11.74 6.09 -19.41
N GLN A 159 11.88 6.25 -20.72
CA GLN A 159 13.02 6.93 -21.29
C GLN A 159 12.62 8.36 -21.66
N GLN A 160 13.38 9.31 -21.10
CA GLN A 160 13.26 10.73 -21.44
C GLN A 160 14.59 11.21 -22.02
N GLY A 161 14.68 11.24 -23.36
CA GLY A 161 15.95 11.52 -24.03
C GLY A 161 17.02 10.47 -23.65
N ASP A 162 18.15 10.92 -23.11
CA ASP A 162 19.24 10.05 -22.65
C ASP A 162 19.08 9.54 -21.21
N THR A 163 18.00 9.94 -20.53
CA THR A 163 17.80 9.56 -19.10
C THR A 163 16.78 8.44 -19.00
N LEU A 164 17.14 7.38 -18.25
CA LEU A 164 16.23 6.30 -17.88
C LEU A 164 15.63 6.62 -16.50
N LEU A 165 14.32 6.86 -16.48
CA LEU A 165 13.56 7.10 -15.26
C LEU A 165 13.02 5.78 -14.72
N LEU A 166 13.39 5.45 -13.46
CA LEU A 166 12.90 4.30 -12.73
C LEU A 166 11.90 4.78 -11.67
N THR A 167 10.66 4.34 -11.75
CA THR A 167 9.60 4.77 -10.82
C THR A 167 9.02 3.56 -10.07
N ASP A 168 9.00 3.63 -8.73
CA ASP A 168 8.25 2.70 -7.86
C ASP A 168 6.77 3.10 -7.87
N LEU A 169 5.90 2.14 -8.14
CA LEU A 169 4.44 2.36 -8.23
C LEU A 169 3.69 2.11 -6.91
N ARG A 170 4.41 1.75 -5.86
CA ARG A 170 3.79 1.46 -4.55
C ARG A 170 3.50 2.70 -3.75
#